data_d5af8938faf9a2a8299446a3fce8e5d8
#
_entry.id   d5af8938faf9a2a8299446a3fce8e5d8
#
_cell.length_a   1.000
_cell.length_b   1.000
_cell.length_c   1.000
_cell.angle_alpha   90.00
_cell.angle_beta   90.00
_cell.angle_gamma   90.00
#
_symmetry.space_group_name_H-M   'P 1'
#
loop_
_entity.id
_entity.type
_entity.pdbx_description
1 polymer ?
#
loop_
_entity_poly.entity_id
_entity_poly.type
_entity_poly.pdbx_seq_one_letter_code
_entity_poly.pdbx_strand_id
1 'polypeptide(L)'
;MPNVKAGGDIAFSPPSDSLQEFRVQTNAYDASIGRQAGATINMETKTGANRYHGVLYEYNQNSFMNANLFQTNLVGGVVPPVHFNEYGGTVGGPVWIPKIYNGRQKTFFFVAWEETRNVNPLTTTRSLPTPLERTGNFSQSFTT
;
A
#
# COMPACT_ATOMS: atom_id res chain seq x y z
N MET A 1 -15.04 10.58 8.80
CA MET A 1 -13.68 10.73 8.25
C MET A 1 -12.71 9.99 9.15
N PRO A 2 -11.91 9.05 8.66
CA PRO A 2 -10.93 8.38 9.50
C PRO A 2 -9.77 9.35 9.82
N ASN A 3 -9.54 9.60 11.11
CA ASN A 3 -8.39 10.36 11.59
C ASN A 3 -7.18 9.44 11.69
N VAL A 4 -6.15 9.72 10.93
CA VAL A 4 -4.85 9.05 11.02
C VAL A 4 -3.99 9.80 12.04
N LYS A 5 -3.64 9.14 13.14
CA LYS A 5 -2.71 9.71 14.14
C LYS A 5 -1.26 9.59 13.63
N ALA A 6 -0.51 10.67 13.72
CA ALA A 6 0.93 10.65 13.46
C ALA A 6 1.63 9.71 14.47
N GLY A 7 2.34 8.70 13.94
CA GLY A 7 3.05 7.69 14.73
C GLY A 7 2.36 6.33 14.84
N GLY A 8 1.22 6.14 14.17
CA GLY A 8 0.55 4.84 14.07
C GLY A 8 0.40 4.43 12.61
N ASP A 9 0.30 3.14 12.38
CA ASP A 9 -0.05 2.59 11.09
C ASP A 9 -1.37 3.19 10.59
N ILE A 10 -1.44 3.47 9.30
CA ILE A 10 -2.69 3.90 8.66
C ILE A 10 -3.68 2.74 8.82
N ALA A 11 -4.68 2.90 9.66
CA ALA A 11 -5.67 1.87 9.96
C ALA A 11 -6.49 1.44 8.72
N PHE A 12 -6.53 2.29 7.71
CA PHE A 12 -7.20 2.03 6.44
C PHE A 12 -6.57 2.88 5.34
N SER A 13 -6.04 2.23 4.31
CA SER A 13 -5.60 2.87 3.08
C SER A 13 -6.64 2.58 2.00
N PRO A 14 -7.41 3.58 1.56
CA PRO A 14 -8.34 3.37 0.46
C PRO A 14 -7.57 3.12 -0.85
N PRO A 15 -8.14 2.36 -1.80
CA PRO A 15 -7.58 2.22 -3.13
C PRO A 15 -7.23 3.57 -3.72
N SER A 16 -6.05 3.69 -4.33
CA SER A 16 -5.55 4.96 -4.86
C SER A 16 -6.51 5.58 -5.87
N ASP A 17 -7.13 4.75 -6.70
CA ASP A 17 -8.09 5.17 -7.72
C ASP A 17 -9.48 5.53 -7.17
N SER A 18 -9.74 5.23 -5.88
CA SER A 18 -10.97 5.64 -5.19
C SER A 18 -10.93 7.06 -4.64
N LEU A 19 -9.75 7.68 -4.62
CA LEU A 19 -9.57 9.03 -4.06
C LEU A 19 -9.92 10.09 -5.10
N GLN A 20 -10.67 11.09 -4.65
CA GLN A 20 -10.98 12.30 -5.40
C GLN A 20 -10.02 13.43 -5.03
N GLU A 21 -9.76 13.60 -3.74
CA GLU A 21 -8.85 14.63 -3.22
C GLU A 21 -8.00 14.07 -2.09
N PHE A 22 -6.75 14.47 -2.08
CA PHE A 22 -5.80 14.17 -1.03
C PHE A 22 -5.15 15.47 -0.57
N ARG A 23 -5.34 15.84 0.70
CA ARG A 23 -4.84 17.07 1.28
C ARG A 23 -3.96 16.78 2.49
N VAL A 24 -2.72 17.26 2.46
CA VAL A 24 -1.78 17.20 3.58
C VAL A 24 -1.60 18.60 4.16
N GLN A 25 -1.86 18.75 5.45
CA GLN A 25 -1.64 19.99 6.20
C GLN A 25 -0.52 19.77 7.20
N THR A 26 0.61 20.47 7.01
CA THR A 26 1.80 20.33 7.87
C THR A 26 1.97 21.44 8.89
N ASN A 27 1.36 22.61 8.64
CA ASN A 27 1.42 23.80 9.49
C ASN A 27 0.07 24.50 9.54
N ALA A 28 -0.15 25.31 10.60
CA ALA A 28 -1.34 26.14 10.80
C ALA A 28 -2.64 25.32 10.83
N TYR A 29 -2.78 24.51 11.87
CA TYR A 29 -4.03 23.79 12.15
C TYR A 29 -5.11 24.77 12.61
N ASP A 30 -6.32 24.58 12.12
CA ASP A 30 -7.51 25.16 12.75
C ASP A 30 -7.68 24.58 14.15
N ALA A 31 -8.18 25.38 15.09
CA ALA A 31 -8.43 24.95 16.46
C ALA A 31 -9.36 23.74 16.57
N SER A 32 -10.13 23.43 15.53
CA SER A 32 -11.01 22.25 15.42
C SER A 32 -10.23 20.92 15.26
N ILE A 33 -8.97 20.97 14.84
CA ILE A 33 -8.20 19.76 14.52
C ILE A 33 -7.44 19.19 15.74
N GLY A 34 -7.39 19.94 16.85
CA GLY A 34 -6.78 19.50 18.10
C GLY A 34 -5.25 19.59 18.14
N ARG A 35 -4.66 19.24 19.28
CA ARG A 35 -3.21 19.25 19.52
C ARG A 35 -2.58 18.00 18.89
N GLN A 36 -2.07 18.11 17.69
CA GLN A 36 -1.23 17.06 17.10
C GLN A 36 0.11 17.64 16.67
N ALA A 37 1.20 17.00 17.10
CA ALA A 37 2.54 17.24 16.57
C ALA A 37 2.69 16.36 15.34
N GLY A 38 2.44 16.90 14.14
CA GLY A 38 2.55 16.15 12.91
C GLY A 38 1.73 16.75 11.77
N ALA A 39 1.53 16.00 10.70
CA ALA A 39 0.70 16.38 9.58
C ALA A 39 -0.72 15.81 9.74
N THR A 40 -1.72 16.59 9.31
CA THR A 40 -3.09 16.10 9.14
C THR A 40 -3.30 15.72 7.69
N ILE A 41 -3.73 14.48 7.47
CA ILE A 41 -4.04 13.95 6.13
C ILE A 41 -5.56 13.83 6.01
N ASN A 42 -6.13 14.56 5.07
CA ASN A 42 -7.52 14.45 4.70
C ASN A 42 -7.63 13.76 3.35
N MET A 43 -8.44 12.72 3.29
CA MET A 43 -8.71 11.96 2.07
C MET A 43 -10.21 12.03 1.78
N GLU A 44 -10.56 12.44 0.56
CA GLU A 44 -11.92 12.44 0.07
C GLU A 44 -12.06 11.39 -1.03
N THR A 45 -13.04 10.50 -0.89
CA THR A 45 -13.30 9.44 -1.87
C THR A 45 -14.21 9.94 -2.97
N LYS A 46 -14.05 9.41 -4.18
CA LYS A 46 -14.97 9.63 -5.30
C LYS A 46 -16.38 9.21 -4.91
N THR A 47 -17.35 9.87 -5.49
CA THR A 47 -18.77 9.56 -5.31
C THR A 47 -19.38 9.11 -6.64
N GLY A 48 -20.51 8.43 -6.59
CA GLY A 48 -21.27 8.13 -7.78
C GLY A 48 -21.81 9.38 -8.46
N ALA A 49 -21.96 9.36 -9.76
CA ALA A 49 -22.49 10.43 -10.57
C ALA A 49 -23.71 9.96 -11.38
N ASN A 50 -24.36 10.87 -12.12
CA ASN A 50 -25.54 10.54 -12.93
C ASN A 50 -25.22 9.76 -14.23
N ARG A 51 -23.95 9.41 -14.42
CA ARG A 51 -23.46 8.57 -15.53
C ARG A 51 -22.65 7.42 -14.97
N TYR A 52 -22.78 6.24 -15.55
CA TYR A 52 -21.92 5.12 -15.21
C TYR A 52 -20.47 5.41 -15.62
N HIS A 53 -19.56 5.16 -14.71
CA HIS A 53 -18.13 5.29 -14.93
C HIS A 53 -17.42 4.22 -14.08
N GLY A 54 -16.27 3.82 -14.52
CA GLY A 54 -15.45 2.85 -13.78
C GLY A 54 -14.09 2.71 -14.43
N VAL A 55 -13.16 2.16 -13.67
CA VAL A 55 -11.80 1.87 -14.08
C VAL A 55 -11.46 0.47 -13.57
N LEU A 56 -10.73 -0.28 -14.38
CA LEU A 56 -10.06 -1.51 -13.99
C LEU A 56 -8.57 -1.32 -14.19
N TYR A 57 -7.78 -1.75 -13.23
CA TYR A 57 -6.33 -1.61 -13.29
C TYR A 57 -5.62 -2.84 -12.74
N GLU A 58 -4.42 -3.07 -13.25
CA GLU A 58 -3.49 -4.07 -12.76
C GLU A 58 -2.07 -3.52 -12.82
N TYR A 59 -1.37 -3.58 -11.70
CA TYR A 59 0.05 -3.27 -11.58
C TYR A 59 0.81 -4.54 -11.26
N ASN A 60 1.71 -4.92 -12.16
CA ASN A 60 2.55 -6.09 -12.00
C ASN A 60 4.03 -5.66 -11.91
N GLN A 61 4.72 -6.14 -10.90
CA GLN A 61 6.16 -6.02 -10.79
C GLN A 61 6.78 -7.41 -10.59
N ASN A 62 7.73 -7.73 -11.44
CA ASN A 62 8.46 -8.98 -11.40
C ASN A 62 9.97 -8.71 -11.46
N SER A 63 10.75 -9.48 -10.71
CA SER A 63 12.22 -9.38 -10.72
C SER A 63 12.83 -9.51 -12.12
N PHE A 64 12.19 -10.23 -13.04
CA PHE A 64 12.63 -10.34 -14.42
C PHE A 64 12.60 -9.00 -15.18
N MET A 65 11.70 -8.10 -14.80
CA MET A 65 11.57 -6.76 -15.40
C MET A 65 12.34 -5.69 -14.63
N ASN A 66 12.91 -6.03 -13.48
CA ASN A 66 13.64 -5.10 -12.64
C ASN A 66 15.13 -5.07 -13.01
N ALA A 67 15.70 -3.88 -13.03
CA ALA A 67 17.15 -3.72 -13.05
C ALA A 67 17.75 -4.04 -11.69
N ASN A 68 18.96 -4.62 -11.68
CA ASN A 68 19.69 -4.82 -10.44
C ASN A 68 20.30 -3.51 -9.93
N LEU A 69 20.47 -3.42 -8.62
CA LEU A 69 21.17 -2.29 -8.02
C LEU A 69 22.66 -2.31 -8.42
N PHE A 70 23.24 -1.12 -8.61
CA PHE A 70 24.64 -1.00 -8.97
C PHE A 70 25.56 -1.71 -7.96
N GLN A 71 25.33 -1.52 -6.66
CA GLN A 71 26.12 -2.16 -5.61
C GLN A 71 26.01 -3.68 -5.65
N THR A 72 24.85 -4.22 -5.96
CA THR A 72 24.63 -5.67 -6.08
C THR A 72 25.37 -6.22 -7.29
N ASN A 73 25.35 -5.52 -8.43
CA ASN A 73 26.11 -5.89 -9.62
C ASN A 73 27.61 -5.85 -9.38
N LEU A 74 28.10 -4.87 -8.62
CA LEU A 74 29.53 -4.71 -8.33
C LEU A 74 30.12 -5.93 -7.61
N VAL A 75 29.32 -6.58 -6.77
CA VAL A 75 29.72 -7.79 -6.03
C VAL A 75 29.25 -9.10 -6.70
N GLY A 76 28.75 -9.03 -7.93
CA GLY A 76 28.26 -10.20 -8.66
C GLY A 76 26.96 -10.79 -8.11
N GLY A 77 26.20 -10.02 -7.37
CA GLY A 77 24.91 -10.44 -6.80
C GLY A 77 23.80 -10.49 -7.85
N VAL A 78 22.79 -11.31 -7.58
CA VAL A 78 21.61 -11.47 -8.43
C VAL A 78 20.46 -10.55 -7.98
N VAL A 79 19.56 -10.22 -8.91
CA VAL A 79 18.34 -9.48 -8.60
C VAL A 79 17.52 -10.24 -7.57
N PRO A 80 17.17 -9.65 -6.42
CA PRO A 80 16.29 -10.30 -5.46
C PRO A 80 14.94 -10.64 -6.12
N PRO A 81 14.42 -11.84 -5.88
CA PRO A 81 13.11 -12.22 -6.43
C PRO A 81 12.01 -11.36 -5.78
N VAL A 82 11.27 -10.67 -6.60
CA VAL A 82 10.11 -9.84 -6.21
C VAL A 82 8.94 -10.22 -7.11
N HIS A 83 7.80 -10.52 -6.50
CA HIS A 83 6.54 -10.70 -7.19
C HIS A 83 5.49 -9.84 -6.50
N PHE A 84 5.14 -8.74 -7.12
CA PHE A 84 4.11 -7.83 -6.65
C PHE A 84 3.02 -7.74 -7.70
N ASN A 85 1.79 -7.99 -7.29
CA ASN A 85 0.60 -7.80 -8.10
C ASN A 85 -0.40 -6.99 -7.29
N GLU A 86 -0.88 -5.91 -7.87
CA GLU A 86 -1.95 -5.10 -7.34
C GLU A 86 -2.99 -4.92 -8.44
N TYR A 87 -4.19 -5.37 -8.20
CA TYR A 87 -5.27 -5.28 -9.15
C TYR A 87 -6.56 -4.88 -8.46
N GLY A 88 -7.34 -4.10 -9.19
CA GLY A 88 -8.55 -3.56 -8.61
C GLY A 88 -9.43 -2.88 -9.63
N GLY A 89 -10.47 -2.27 -9.14
CA GLY A 89 -11.35 -1.51 -9.96
C GLY A 89 -12.32 -0.66 -9.15
N THR A 90 -12.84 0.34 -9.83
CA THR A 90 -13.86 1.23 -9.31
C THR A 90 -15.04 1.24 -10.25
N VAL A 91 -16.23 1.35 -9.71
CA VAL A 91 -17.46 1.55 -10.49
C VAL A 91 -18.41 2.48 -9.73
N GLY A 92 -19.00 3.42 -10.45
CA GLY A 92 -19.97 4.35 -9.89
C GLY A 92 -21.02 4.74 -10.91
N GLY A 93 -22.17 5.19 -10.40
CA GLY A 93 -23.26 5.62 -11.26
C GLY A 93 -24.58 5.77 -10.52
N PRO A 94 -25.70 6.02 -11.26
CA PRO A 94 -27.01 6.10 -10.66
C PRO A 94 -27.55 4.70 -10.35
N VAL A 95 -28.26 4.55 -9.24
CA VAL A 95 -28.98 3.33 -8.93
C VAL A 95 -30.20 3.22 -9.84
N TRP A 96 -30.14 2.28 -10.77
CA TRP A 96 -31.26 2.03 -11.70
C TRP A 96 -31.61 0.56 -11.71
N ILE A 97 -32.84 0.25 -11.30
CA ILE A 97 -33.40 -1.11 -11.32
C ILE A 97 -34.59 -1.11 -12.29
N PRO A 98 -34.49 -1.83 -13.43
CA PRO A 98 -35.56 -1.85 -14.44
C PRO A 98 -36.92 -2.19 -13.82
N LYS A 99 -37.95 -1.43 -14.18
CA LYS A 99 -39.34 -1.57 -13.73
C LYS A 99 -39.62 -1.32 -12.24
N ILE A 100 -38.59 -1.16 -11.40
CA ILE A 100 -38.75 -1.01 -9.94
C ILE A 100 -38.33 0.39 -9.48
N TYR A 101 -37.14 0.84 -9.85
CA TYR A 101 -36.59 2.09 -9.32
C TYR A 101 -35.73 2.84 -10.33
N ASN A 102 -36.02 4.12 -10.51
CA ASN A 102 -35.21 5.04 -11.28
C ASN A 102 -34.58 6.09 -10.36
N GLY A 103 -33.36 5.85 -9.98
CA GLY A 103 -32.57 6.72 -9.10
C GLY A 103 -31.73 7.77 -9.83
N ARG A 104 -31.90 7.95 -11.15
CA ARG A 104 -31.21 9.00 -11.89
C ARG A 104 -31.47 10.35 -11.23
N GLN A 105 -30.42 11.15 -11.01
CA GLN A 105 -30.45 12.45 -10.31
C GLN A 105 -30.90 12.40 -8.84
N LYS A 106 -31.03 11.21 -8.24
CA LYS A 106 -31.51 11.05 -6.85
C LYS A 106 -30.60 10.17 -6.01
N THR A 107 -30.23 8.99 -6.52
CA THR A 107 -29.47 8.01 -5.75
C THR A 107 -28.30 7.50 -6.58
N PHE A 108 -27.12 7.60 -6.00
CA PHE A 108 -25.88 7.18 -6.64
C PHE A 108 -25.17 6.13 -5.79
N PHE A 109 -24.36 5.30 -6.43
CA PHE A 109 -23.46 4.38 -5.77
C PHE A 109 -22.04 4.58 -6.28
N PHE A 110 -21.10 4.22 -5.44
CA PHE A 110 -19.68 4.09 -5.78
C PHE A 110 -19.11 2.91 -5.02
N VAL A 111 -18.42 2.04 -5.73
CA VAL A 111 -17.74 0.85 -5.19
C VAL A 111 -16.31 0.87 -5.68
N ALA A 112 -15.37 0.66 -4.77
CA ALA A 112 -13.97 0.45 -5.06
C ALA A 112 -13.50 -0.84 -4.41
N TRP A 113 -12.71 -1.62 -5.13
CA TRP A 113 -12.10 -2.85 -4.65
C TRP A 113 -10.67 -2.96 -5.16
N GLU A 114 -9.77 -3.39 -4.29
CA GLU A 114 -8.36 -3.59 -4.59
C GLU A 114 -7.84 -4.80 -3.82
N GLU A 115 -7.00 -5.58 -4.46
CA GLU A 115 -6.26 -6.65 -3.82
C GLU A 115 -4.78 -6.54 -4.17
N THR A 116 -3.93 -6.60 -3.14
CA THR A 116 -2.48 -6.59 -3.27
C THR A 116 -1.93 -7.96 -2.89
N ARG A 117 -1.18 -8.56 -3.80
CA ARG A 117 -0.41 -9.80 -3.56
C ARG A 117 1.07 -9.50 -3.65
N ASN A 118 1.72 -9.52 -2.51
CA ASN A 118 3.14 -9.24 -2.42
C ASN A 118 3.89 -10.46 -1.87
N VAL A 119 4.78 -11.02 -2.68
CA VAL A 119 5.65 -12.12 -2.30
C VAL A 119 7.09 -11.65 -2.37
N ASN A 120 7.60 -11.19 -1.24
CA ASN A 120 8.99 -10.79 -1.07
C ASN A 120 9.69 -11.82 -0.17
N PRO A 121 10.68 -12.56 -0.65
CA PRO A 121 11.47 -13.42 0.21
C PRO A 121 12.25 -12.56 1.20
N LEU A 122 12.09 -12.85 2.48
CA LEU A 122 12.89 -12.25 3.53
C LEU A 122 14.17 -13.10 3.70
N THR A 123 15.29 -12.59 3.22
CA THR A 123 16.59 -13.21 3.49
C THR A 123 17.15 -12.65 4.78
N THR A 124 17.27 -13.49 5.80
CA THR A 124 17.89 -13.10 7.06
C THR A 124 19.17 -13.89 7.22
N THR A 125 20.31 -13.21 7.30
CA THR A 125 21.60 -13.82 7.65
C THR A 125 21.70 -13.87 9.16
N ARG A 126 21.95 -15.06 9.69
CA ARG A 126 22.15 -15.27 11.13
C ARG A 126 23.45 -16.04 11.34
N SER A 127 24.22 -15.61 12.31
CA SER A 127 25.38 -16.36 12.78
C SER A 127 24.89 -17.49 13.68
N LEU A 128 25.27 -18.71 13.35
CA LEU A 128 25.01 -19.89 14.17
C LEU A 128 26.33 -20.40 14.76
N PRO A 129 26.32 -20.92 15.99
CA PRO A 129 27.51 -21.56 16.55
C PRO A 129 28.02 -22.67 15.65
N THR A 130 29.32 -22.69 15.39
CA THR A 130 29.98 -23.76 14.64
C THR A 130 29.89 -25.09 15.39
N PRO A 131 30.10 -26.23 14.74
CA PRO A 131 30.13 -27.52 15.45
C PRO A 131 31.14 -27.58 16.59
N LEU A 132 32.28 -26.87 16.47
CA LEU A 132 33.29 -26.76 17.52
C LEU A 132 32.79 -25.92 18.71
N GLU A 133 32.16 -24.78 18.43
CA GLU A 133 31.60 -23.95 19.51
C GLU A 133 30.47 -24.66 20.26
N ARG A 134 29.67 -25.48 19.59
CA ARG A 134 28.65 -26.33 20.25
C ARG A 134 29.22 -27.34 21.23
N THR A 135 30.47 -27.74 21.06
CA THR A 135 31.20 -28.61 21.97
C THR A 135 32.06 -27.86 22.98
N GLY A 136 31.96 -26.52 23.03
CA GLY A 136 32.71 -25.65 23.93
C GLY A 136 34.12 -25.30 23.44
N ASN A 137 34.47 -25.59 22.22
CA ASN A 137 35.74 -25.22 21.64
C ASN A 137 35.61 -23.93 20.80
N PHE A 138 36.13 -22.84 21.33
CA PHE A 138 36.12 -21.51 20.72
C PHE A 138 37.43 -21.11 20.05
N SER A 139 38.36 -22.05 19.83
CA SER A 139 39.69 -21.76 19.26
C SER A 139 39.67 -21.19 17.86
N GLN A 140 38.57 -21.31 17.14
CA GLN A 140 38.36 -20.75 15.79
C GLN A 140 37.30 -19.64 15.74
N SER A 141 36.80 -19.19 16.88
CA SER A 141 35.84 -18.05 16.93
C SER A 141 36.62 -16.75 16.79
N PHE A 142 36.36 -16.03 15.72
CA PHE A 142 36.93 -14.69 15.51
C PHE A 142 36.04 -13.66 16.18
N THR A 143 36.61 -12.84 17.04
CA THR A 143 36.02 -11.60 17.50
C THR A 143 36.19 -10.56 16.39
N THR A 144 35.08 -10.15 15.77
CA THR A 144 35.02 -8.96 14.91
C THR A 144 34.78 -7.73 15.75
#